data_2a6a45eafc6e8ee14611272e80cd4dc4
#
_entry.id   2a6a45eafc6e8ee14611272e80cd4dc4
#
_cell.length_a   1.000
_cell.length_b   1.000
_cell.length_c   1.000
_cell.angle_alpha   90.00
_cell.angle_beta   90.00
_cell.angle_gamma   90.00
#
_symmetry.space_group_name_H-M   'P 1'
#
loop_
_entity.id
_entity.type
_entity.pdbx_description
1 polymer ?
#
loop_
_entity_poly.entity_id
_entity_poly.type
_entity_poly.pdbx_seq_one_letter_code
_entity_poly.pdbx_strand_id
1 'polypeptide(L)'
;MKKGIILATLALSATMMASAAFAAETGGEAIFKAKCASCHPDGGNIINPKETLKGIKDAKKITAKIRKGGGGMTAFDAKTISDADAKAVADYIIKTFKK
;
A
#
# COMPACT_ATOMS: atom_id res chain seq x y z
N MET A 1 28.08 -47.20 -7.91
CA MET A 1 28.02 -46.75 -7.83
C MET A 1 27.91 -45.52 -7.83
N LYS A 2 27.82 -44.99 -7.86
CA LYS A 2 27.70 -44.02 -7.92
C LYS A 2 26.72 -43.42 -8.22
N LYS A 3 25.92 -43.40 -8.22
CA LYS A 3 24.94 -43.04 -8.61
C LYS A 3 24.11 -42.54 -7.75
N GLY A 4 23.48 -42.24 -7.50
CA GLY A 4 22.53 -41.88 -6.64
C GLY A 4 22.74 -40.62 -6.10
N ILE A 5 23.42 -39.99 -6.36
CA ILE A 5 23.69 -38.94 -5.74
C ILE A 5 23.19 -37.79 -6.20
N ILE A 6 22.70 -37.56 -7.02
CA ILE A 6 22.23 -36.45 -7.43
C ILE A 6 21.01 -35.97 -7.23
N LEU A 7 20.35 -36.16 -6.70
CA LEU A 7 19.13 -35.73 -6.51
C LEU A 7 18.88 -34.75 -5.56
N ALA A 8 19.40 -34.47 -4.76
CA ALA A 8 19.07 -33.61 -3.75
C ALA A 8 18.95 -32.21 -4.05
N THR A 9 19.25 -31.77 -5.09
CA THR A 9 19.24 -30.46 -5.21
C THR A 9 18.10 -29.80 -5.71
N LEU A 10 17.11 -30.36 -5.96
CA LEU A 10 16.03 -29.67 -6.41
C LEU A 10 15.12 -29.04 -5.53
N ALA A 11 15.01 -29.25 -4.42
CA ALA A 11 14.04 -28.74 -3.57
C ALA A 11 14.08 -27.32 -3.20
N LEU A 12 15.07 -26.66 -3.40
CA LEU A 12 15.14 -25.39 -2.96
C LEU A 12 14.46 -24.31 -3.66
N SER A 13 14.15 -24.35 -4.80
CA SER A 13 13.63 -23.24 -5.48
C SER A 13 12.24 -22.82 -5.14
N ALA A 14 11.47 -23.65 -4.58
CA ALA A 14 10.09 -23.32 -4.37
C ALA A 14 9.80 -22.29 -3.33
N THR A 15 10.60 -22.09 -2.39
CA THR A 15 10.27 -21.19 -1.36
C THR A 15 10.28 -19.74 -1.68
N MET A 16 10.88 -19.34 -2.70
CA MET A 16 10.96 -17.97 -2.96
C MET A 16 9.73 -17.33 -3.47
N MET A 17 8.86 -18.06 -4.06
CA MET A 17 7.71 -17.47 -4.64
C MET A 17 6.71 -16.95 -3.65
N ALA A 18 6.62 -17.49 -2.52
CA ALA A 18 5.66 -17.08 -1.54
C ALA A 18 5.88 -15.67 -1.04
N SER A 19 7.09 -15.22 -0.95
CA SER A 19 7.36 -13.91 -0.46
C SER A 19 6.91 -12.83 -1.38
N ALA A 20 7.01 -13.02 -2.65
CA ALA A 20 6.61 -12.01 -3.60
C ALA A 20 5.12 -11.78 -3.58
N ALA A 21 4.36 -12.83 -3.47
CA ALA A 21 2.92 -12.70 -3.46
C ALA A 21 2.44 -11.98 -2.21
N PHE A 22 3.07 -12.27 -1.09
CA PHE A 22 2.69 -11.67 0.14
C PHE A 22 2.98 -10.18 0.13
N ALA A 23 4.10 -9.76 -0.40
CA ALA A 23 4.44 -8.37 -0.46
C ALA A 23 3.46 -7.59 -1.32
N ALA A 24 2.99 -8.17 -2.38
CA ALA A 24 2.05 -7.50 -3.26
C ALA A 24 0.72 -7.25 -2.58
N GLU A 25 0.32 -8.15 -1.71
CA GLU A 25 -0.96 -7.99 -1.05
C GLU A 25 -0.97 -6.89 0.00
N THR A 26 0.15 -6.54 0.56
CA THR A 26 0.19 -5.56 1.63
C THR A 26 0.71 -4.21 1.17
N GLY A 27 0.88 -4.02 -0.13
CA GLY A 27 1.48 -2.80 -0.64
C GLY A 27 0.78 -1.52 -0.22
N GLY A 28 -0.52 -1.45 -0.39
CA GLY A 28 -1.27 -0.24 -0.04
C GLY A 28 -1.26 0.05 1.44
N GLU A 29 -1.39 -0.97 2.24
CA GLU A 29 -1.37 -0.82 3.69
C GLU A 29 0.01 -0.34 4.16
N ALA A 30 1.07 -0.92 3.65
CA ALA A 30 2.42 -0.56 4.05
C ALA A 30 2.73 0.89 3.71
N ILE A 31 2.32 1.34 2.54
CA ILE A 31 2.52 2.72 2.11
C ILE A 31 1.70 3.66 2.98
N PHE A 32 0.47 3.29 3.26
CA PHE A 32 -0.39 4.11 4.10
C PHE A 32 0.25 4.28 5.49
N LYS A 33 0.72 3.22 6.07
CA LYS A 33 1.34 3.30 7.39
C LYS A 33 2.60 4.13 7.39
N ALA A 34 3.37 4.06 6.34
CA ALA A 34 4.63 4.79 6.25
C ALA A 34 4.46 6.26 5.94
N LYS A 35 3.49 6.62 5.11
CA LYS A 35 3.40 7.97 4.58
C LYS A 35 2.12 8.73 4.89
N CYS A 36 1.11 8.08 5.34
CA CYS A 36 -0.19 8.72 5.51
C CYS A 36 -0.67 8.70 6.95
N ALA A 37 -0.35 7.67 7.69
CA ALA A 37 -0.92 7.45 9.01
C ALA A 37 -0.56 8.51 10.04
N SER A 38 0.56 9.20 9.88
CA SER A 38 0.94 10.22 10.85
C SER A 38 -0.07 11.36 10.90
N CYS A 39 -0.70 11.67 9.77
CA CYS A 39 -1.72 12.71 9.73
C CYS A 39 -3.13 12.12 9.65
N HIS A 40 -3.24 10.86 9.27
CA HIS A 40 -4.53 10.19 9.14
C HIS A 40 -4.62 8.94 10.03
N PRO A 41 -4.42 9.07 11.33
CA PRO A 41 -4.47 7.90 12.21
C PRO A 41 -5.87 7.31 12.19
N ASP A 42 -5.96 6.04 11.94
CA ASP A 42 -7.23 5.30 11.85
C ASP A 42 -8.21 5.91 10.84
N GLY A 43 -7.67 6.51 9.78
CA GLY A 43 -8.49 7.14 8.76
C GLY A 43 -8.99 8.53 9.13
N GLY A 44 -8.51 9.09 10.22
CA GLY A 44 -8.90 10.42 10.63
C GLY A 44 -8.09 11.51 9.93
N ASN A 45 -8.02 12.68 10.52
CA ASN A 45 -7.25 13.78 9.99
C ASN A 45 -6.90 14.70 11.16
N ILE A 46 -5.64 14.77 11.53
CA ILE A 46 -5.24 15.54 12.69
C ILE A 46 -5.23 17.04 12.43
N ILE A 47 -5.08 17.45 11.18
CA ILE A 47 -5.05 18.86 10.84
C ILE A 47 -6.48 19.40 10.68
N ASN A 48 -7.35 18.64 10.09
CA ASN A 48 -8.72 19.06 9.91
C ASN A 48 -9.66 17.91 10.30
N PRO A 49 -9.98 17.77 11.58
CA PRO A 49 -10.72 16.61 12.07
C PRO A 49 -12.07 16.34 11.40
N LYS A 50 -12.61 17.35 10.72
CA LYS A 50 -13.88 17.14 10.03
C LYS A 50 -13.69 16.49 8.66
N GLU A 51 -12.49 16.51 8.12
CA GLU A 51 -12.26 15.95 6.81
C GLU A 51 -11.51 14.63 6.91
N THR A 52 -12.18 13.60 7.36
CA THR A 52 -11.56 12.29 7.53
C THR A 52 -11.56 11.49 6.24
N LEU A 53 -10.87 10.37 6.23
CA LEU A 53 -10.85 9.47 5.09
C LEU A 53 -12.02 8.49 5.13
N LYS A 54 -12.82 8.53 6.16
CA LYS A 54 -13.89 7.56 6.34
C LYS A 54 -15.03 7.82 5.39
N GLY A 55 -15.53 6.77 4.78
CA GLY A 55 -16.67 6.87 3.90
C GLY A 55 -16.40 7.31 2.47
N ILE A 56 -15.13 7.54 2.12
CA ILE A 56 -14.80 7.90 0.75
C ILE A 56 -14.95 6.67 -0.12
N LYS A 57 -15.60 6.79 -1.25
CA LYS A 57 -15.81 5.68 -2.16
C LYS A 57 -15.16 5.87 -3.52
N ASP A 58 -14.65 7.06 -3.81
CA ASP A 58 -14.10 7.35 -5.12
C ASP A 58 -12.58 7.33 -5.10
N ALA A 59 -12.01 6.30 -5.67
CA ALA A 59 -10.55 6.15 -5.71
C ALA A 59 -9.87 7.29 -6.44
N LYS A 60 -10.52 7.88 -7.43
CA LYS A 60 -9.92 8.97 -8.19
C LYS A 60 -9.76 10.21 -7.34
N LYS A 61 -10.67 10.46 -6.42
CA LYS A 61 -10.53 11.58 -5.51
C LYS A 61 -9.34 11.39 -4.60
N ILE A 62 -9.13 10.18 -4.14
CA ILE A 62 -8.01 9.88 -3.26
C ILE A 62 -6.68 10.04 -4.00
N THR A 63 -6.57 9.48 -5.19
CA THR A 63 -5.32 9.58 -5.95
C THR A 63 -5.04 11.01 -6.36
N ALA A 64 -6.07 11.78 -6.71
CA ALA A 64 -5.90 13.19 -7.04
C ALA A 64 -5.40 13.98 -5.84
N LYS A 65 -5.91 13.70 -4.65
CA LYS A 65 -5.47 14.39 -3.45
C LYS A 65 -4.03 14.03 -3.09
N ILE A 66 -3.63 12.79 -3.28
CA ILE A 66 -2.26 12.37 -3.07
C ILE A 66 -1.32 13.19 -3.96
N ARG A 67 -1.70 13.40 -5.22
CA ARG A 67 -0.86 14.17 -6.14
C ARG A 67 -0.86 15.66 -5.85
N LYS A 68 -2.01 16.20 -5.48
CA LYS A 68 -2.14 17.60 -5.35
C LYS A 68 -1.85 18.13 -3.96
N GLY A 69 -2.14 17.37 -2.94
CA GLY A 69 -1.98 17.81 -1.57
C GLY A 69 -2.90 18.96 -1.24
N GLY A 70 -2.49 19.83 -0.36
CA GLY A 70 -3.24 21.02 0.01
C GLY A 70 -3.92 20.88 1.36
N GLY A 71 -4.24 21.99 1.98
CA GLY A 71 -4.87 21.97 3.29
C GLY A 71 -3.96 21.39 4.37
N GLY A 72 -2.67 21.58 4.26
CA GLY A 72 -1.71 20.99 5.19
C GLY A 72 -1.17 19.63 4.75
N MET A 73 -1.71 19.06 3.70
CA MET A 73 -1.24 17.78 3.21
C MET A 73 -0.14 17.99 2.17
N THR A 74 0.93 17.22 2.28
CA THR A 74 2.02 17.25 1.33
C THR A 74 1.56 16.64 0.01
N ALA A 75 1.99 17.22 -1.11
CA ALA A 75 1.74 16.62 -2.41
C ALA A 75 2.80 15.57 -2.66
N PHE A 76 2.39 14.40 -3.11
CA PHE A 76 3.31 13.31 -3.39
C PHE A 76 3.38 13.11 -4.90
N ASP A 77 4.57 13.22 -5.46
CA ASP A 77 4.73 13.03 -6.90
C ASP A 77 4.90 11.55 -7.25
N ALA A 78 4.97 11.26 -8.53
CA ALA A 78 5.06 9.88 -8.99
C ALA A 78 6.40 9.21 -8.64
N LYS A 79 7.40 9.96 -8.27
CA LYS A 79 8.66 9.38 -7.84
C LYS A 79 8.55 8.89 -6.42
N THR A 80 7.77 9.55 -5.59
CA THR A 80 7.60 9.19 -4.20
C THR A 80 6.52 8.11 -4.05
N ILE A 81 5.41 8.28 -4.75
CA ILE A 81 4.33 7.30 -4.76
C ILE A 81 3.92 7.11 -6.21
N SER A 82 4.25 5.98 -6.80
CA SER A 82 3.92 5.71 -8.20
C SER A 82 2.42 5.65 -8.41
N ASP A 83 1.97 5.68 -9.64
CA ASP A 83 0.55 5.58 -9.94
C ASP A 83 -0.04 4.27 -9.43
N ALA A 84 0.68 3.17 -9.59
CA ALA A 84 0.23 1.88 -9.08
C ALA A 84 0.13 1.89 -7.57
N ASP A 85 1.09 2.50 -6.90
CA ASP A 85 1.08 2.58 -5.44
C ASP A 85 -0.02 3.51 -4.95
N ALA A 86 -0.26 4.61 -5.64
CA ALA A 86 -1.35 5.52 -5.28
C ALA A 86 -2.70 4.81 -5.37
N LYS A 87 -2.87 3.99 -6.41
CA LYS A 87 -4.09 3.22 -6.55
C LYS A 87 -4.21 2.19 -5.45
N ALA A 88 -3.13 1.54 -5.09
CA ALA A 88 -3.14 0.54 -4.00
C ALA A 88 -3.50 1.19 -2.66
N VAL A 89 -2.99 2.39 -2.40
CA VAL A 89 -3.33 3.13 -1.19
C VAL A 89 -4.82 3.52 -1.22
N ALA A 90 -5.31 3.99 -2.36
CA ALA A 90 -6.71 4.38 -2.48
C ALA A 90 -7.62 3.19 -2.21
N ASP A 91 -7.30 2.03 -2.77
CA ASP A 91 -8.08 0.83 -2.57
C ASP A 91 -8.05 0.39 -1.10
N TYR A 92 -6.89 0.50 -0.46
CA TYR A 92 -6.76 0.17 0.95
C TYR A 92 -7.64 1.09 1.80
N ILE A 93 -7.62 2.39 1.53
CA ILE A 93 -8.41 3.36 2.27
C ILE A 93 -9.91 3.08 2.14
N ILE A 94 -10.36 2.86 0.92
CA ILE A 94 -11.78 2.61 0.67
C ILE A 94 -12.24 1.35 1.38
N LYS A 95 -11.41 0.31 1.34
CA LYS A 95 -11.78 -0.94 1.93
C LYS A 95 -11.71 -0.90 3.45
N THR A 96 -10.78 -0.18 4.01
CA THR A 96 -10.50 -0.20 5.43
C THR A 96 -11.34 0.82 6.21
N PHE A 97 -11.51 2.02 5.68
CA PHE A 97 -12.20 3.08 6.40
C PHE A 97 -13.57 3.37 5.80
N LYS A 98 -14.43 2.41 5.89
CA LYS A 98 -15.77 2.55 5.30
C LYS A 98 -16.67 3.49 6.07
N LYS A 99 -16.40 3.72 7.31
CA LYS A 99 -17.18 4.65 8.09
C LYS A 99 -16.39 5.46 9.00
#